data_466fde2fd448be54f9a157f7c85def69
#
_entry.id   466fde2fd448be54f9a157f7c85def69
#
_cell.length_a   1.000
_cell.length_b   1.000
_cell.length_c   1.000
_cell.angle_alpha   90.00
_cell.angle_beta   90.00
_cell.angle_gamma   90.00
#
_symmetry.space_group_name_H-M   'P 1'
#
loop_
_entity.id
_entity.type
_entity.pdbx_description
1 polymer ?
#
loop_
_entity_poly.entity_id
_entity_poly.type
_entity_poly.pdbx_seq_one_letter_code
_entity_poly.pdbx_strand_id
1 'polypeptide(L)'
;LWYVKNEQNYVFNLDVVRDPDVKYPNQKKNGRLKCNPLGKNPTDVWAIPKVTSGADRASQERTDHPAQFPVAVIERIIKACSNEGDIVLDPFMGSGSTAEVALALGRHVIGFEVSPLYIDLAENRLERFVKRRAQDLAQERLFLGVKG
;
A
#
# COMPACT_ATOMS: atom_id res chain seq x y z
N LEU A 1 15.44 -5.81 5.91
CA LEU A 1 15.60 -7.26 5.90
C LEU A 1 14.25 -7.91 5.65
N TRP A 2 14.22 -8.97 4.84
CA TRP A 2 13.01 -9.73 4.53
C TRP A 2 13.21 -11.18 4.97
N TYR A 3 12.26 -11.69 5.72
CA TYR A 3 12.27 -13.06 6.21
C TYR A 3 10.96 -13.76 5.82
N VAL A 4 11.03 -15.06 5.56
CA VAL A 4 9.88 -15.92 5.32
C VAL A 4 9.91 -17.08 6.30
N LYS A 5 8.73 -17.51 6.77
CA LYS A 5 8.64 -18.67 7.67
C LYS A 5 9.01 -19.98 6.98
N ASN A 6 8.71 -20.08 5.69
CA ASN A 6 8.99 -21.25 4.86
C ASN A 6 9.45 -20.77 3.47
N GLU A 7 10.67 -21.13 3.10
CA GLU A 7 11.31 -20.75 1.82
C GLU A 7 10.58 -21.29 0.58
N GLN A 8 9.85 -22.39 0.73
CA GLN A 8 9.13 -23.03 -0.38
C GLN A 8 7.64 -22.62 -0.46
N ASN A 9 7.13 -21.97 0.58
CA ASN A 9 5.73 -21.58 0.66
C ASN A 9 5.58 -20.18 1.30
N TYR A 10 5.74 -19.15 0.48
CA TYR A 10 5.51 -17.75 0.87
C TYR A 10 4.78 -17.00 -0.25
N VAL A 11 4.10 -15.93 0.11
CA VAL A 11 3.43 -15.05 -0.85
C VAL A 11 4.43 -14.02 -1.37
N PHE A 12 4.59 -13.98 -2.70
CA PHE A 12 5.30 -12.89 -3.37
C PHE A 12 4.67 -12.57 -4.73
N ASN A 13 3.82 -11.57 -4.76
CA ASN A 13 3.06 -11.13 -5.93
C ASN A 13 3.90 -10.16 -6.77
N LEU A 14 4.90 -10.66 -7.49
CA LEU A 14 5.83 -9.83 -8.27
C LEU A 14 5.10 -8.96 -9.31
N ASP A 15 4.12 -9.51 -9.99
CA ASP A 15 3.47 -8.85 -11.14
C ASP A 15 2.70 -7.58 -10.75
N VAL A 16 2.17 -7.50 -9.52
CA VAL A 16 1.44 -6.31 -9.04
C VAL A 16 2.37 -5.15 -8.62
N VAL A 17 3.68 -5.41 -8.52
CA VAL A 17 4.69 -4.42 -8.13
C VAL A 17 5.76 -4.18 -9.20
N ARG A 18 5.56 -4.73 -10.40
CA ARG A 18 6.48 -4.47 -11.53
C ARG A 18 6.56 -2.99 -11.83
N ASP A 19 7.73 -2.58 -12.31
CA ASP A 19 7.98 -1.22 -12.78
C ASP A 19 7.61 -1.13 -14.26
N PRO A 20 6.59 -0.33 -14.63
CA PRO A 20 6.16 -0.18 -16.02
C PRO A 20 7.17 0.59 -16.88
N ASP A 21 8.11 1.32 -16.25
CA ASP A 21 9.12 2.10 -16.97
C ASP A 21 10.19 1.18 -17.55
N VAL A 22 9.92 0.65 -18.73
CA VAL A 22 10.80 -0.24 -19.50
C VAL A 22 11.39 0.53 -20.66
N LYS A 23 12.73 0.67 -20.70
CA LYS A 23 13.45 1.43 -21.75
C LYS A 23 13.16 0.94 -23.18
N TYR A 24 12.94 -0.37 -23.38
CA TYR A 24 12.69 -0.98 -24.69
C TYR A 24 11.54 -2.00 -24.60
N PRO A 25 10.27 -1.57 -24.44
CA PRO A 25 9.14 -2.46 -24.18
C PRO A 25 8.85 -3.44 -25.33
N ASN A 26 9.11 -3.04 -26.56
CA ASN A 26 8.81 -3.82 -27.75
C ASN A 26 10.00 -4.64 -28.29
N GLN A 27 11.12 -4.69 -27.57
CA GLN A 27 12.30 -5.43 -28.01
C GLN A 27 12.02 -6.93 -28.01
N LYS A 28 12.28 -7.58 -29.17
CA LYS A 28 12.11 -9.02 -29.34
C LYS A 28 13.45 -9.74 -29.49
N LYS A 29 13.50 -11.01 -29.04
CA LYS A 29 14.55 -11.98 -29.33
C LYS A 29 13.88 -13.29 -29.74
N ASN A 30 14.23 -13.84 -30.90
CA ASN A 30 13.65 -15.05 -31.46
C ASN A 30 12.10 -15.00 -31.52
N GLY A 31 11.53 -13.87 -31.95
CA GLY A 31 10.09 -13.64 -32.06
C GLY A 31 9.34 -13.37 -30.75
N ARG A 32 9.97 -13.52 -29.57
CA ARG A 32 9.38 -13.29 -28.25
C ARG A 32 9.83 -11.96 -27.65
N LEU A 33 8.96 -11.31 -26.91
CA LEU A 33 9.32 -10.10 -26.14
C LEU A 33 10.44 -10.42 -25.16
N LYS A 34 11.43 -9.54 -25.04
CA LYS A 34 12.56 -9.66 -24.09
C LYS A 34 12.16 -9.28 -22.67
N CYS A 35 11.19 -8.41 -22.51
CA CYS A 35 10.68 -7.98 -21.21
C CYS A 35 9.26 -8.52 -20.96
N ASN A 36 8.89 -8.64 -19.70
CA ASN A 36 7.52 -8.96 -19.30
C ASN A 36 6.60 -7.81 -19.74
N PRO A 37 5.42 -8.07 -20.37
CA PRO A 37 4.46 -7.04 -20.73
C PRO A 37 4.00 -6.16 -19.57
N LEU A 38 4.00 -6.70 -18.35
CA LEU A 38 3.63 -5.99 -17.11
C LEU A 38 4.76 -5.10 -16.57
N GLY A 39 5.94 -5.11 -17.20
CA GLY A 39 7.08 -4.31 -16.78
C GLY A 39 8.29 -5.13 -16.30
N LYS A 40 9.35 -4.41 -15.93
CA LYS A 40 10.58 -5.00 -15.38
C LYS A 40 10.42 -5.30 -13.87
N ASN A 41 11.30 -6.15 -13.35
CA ASN A 41 11.38 -6.35 -11.92
C ASN A 41 11.72 -5.01 -11.23
N PRO A 42 11.09 -4.70 -10.10
CA PRO A 42 11.43 -3.50 -9.34
C PRO A 42 12.88 -3.57 -8.86
N THR A 43 13.51 -2.41 -8.79
CA THR A 43 14.85 -2.24 -8.20
C THR A 43 14.75 -2.20 -6.67
N ASP A 44 15.89 -2.28 -6.00
CA ASP A 44 16.04 -2.10 -4.56
C ASP A 44 15.97 -0.63 -4.11
N VAL A 45 16.01 0.31 -5.07
CA VAL A 45 15.84 1.74 -4.83
C VAL A 45 14.45 2.18 -5.32
N TRP A 46 13.65 2.76 -4.40
CA TRP A 46 12.32 3.26 -4.69
C TRP A 46 12.29 4.78 -4.51
N ALA A 47 12.04 5.50 -5.60
CA ALA A 47 11.95 6.96 -5.62
C ALA A 47 10.58 7.43 -5.09
N ILE A 48 10.31 7.22 -3.80
CA ILE A 48 9.06 7.62 -3.14
C ILE A 48 9.34 8.83 -2.25
N PRO A 49 8.66 9.98 -2.45
CA PRO A 49 8.84 11.18 -1.64
C PRO A 49 8.48 10.96 -0.18
N LYS A 50 9.14 11.70 0.71
CA LYS A 50 8.82 11.72 2.14
C LYS A 50 7.57 12.57 2.40
N VAL A 51 6.68 12.12 3.29
CA VAL A 51 5.51 12.91 3.72
C VAL A 51 5.83 13.96 4.79
N THR A 52 6.96 13.84 5.48
CA THR A 52 7.32 14.70 6.62
C THR A 52 8.20 15.89 6.27
N SER A 53 8.75 15.94 5.04
CA SER A 53 9.66 17.03 4.61
C SER A 53 9.61 17.24 3.09
N GLY A 54 10.03 18.42 2.63
CA GLY A 54 10.09 18.77 1.20
C GLY A 54 8.79 19.39 0.67
N ALA A 55 8.57 19.29 -0.64
CA ALA A 55 7.41 19.86 -1.32
C ALA A 55 6.08 19.24 -0.84
N ASP A 56 6.12 18.00 -0.36
CA ASP A 56 4.93 17.25 0.09
C ASP A 56 4.53 17.53 1.55
N ARG A 57 5.04 18.61 2.16
CA ARG A 57 4.62 19.05 3.51
C ARG A 57 3.12 19.30 3.62
N ALA A 58 2.45 19.58 2.52
CA ALA A 58 1.00 19.77 2.42
C ALA A 58 0.25 18.48 2.06
N SER A 59 0.93 17.31 2.05
CA SER A 59 0.28 16.03 1.76
C SER A 59 -0.87 15.77 2.73
N GLN A 60 -2.01 15.35 2.20
CA GLN A 60 -3.17 14.93 3.00
C GLN A 60 -2.89 13.69 3.88
N GLU A 61 -1.83 12.95 3.56
CA GLU A 61 -1.37 11.80 4.35
C GLU A 61 -0.70 12.22 5.66
N ARG A 62 -0.22 13.46 5.73
CA ARG A 62 0.59 13.91 6.86
C ARG A 62 -0.20 13.97 8.15
N THR A 63 0.39 13.40 9.21
CA THR A 63 -0.06 13.53 10.60
C THR A 63 1.05 14.16 11.44
N ASP A 64 0.79 14.41 12.72
CA ASP A 64 1.78 14.93 13.67
C ASP A 64 2.79 13.85 14.13
N HIS A 65 2.73 12.64 13.58
CA HIS A 65 3.69 11.59 13.87
C HIS A 65 5.06 11.91 13.20
N PRO A 66 6.17 11.94 13.95
CA PRO A 66 7.46 12.39 13.43
C PRO A 66 8.11 11.45 12.42
N ALA A 67 7.77 10.17 12.45
CA ALA A 67 8.37 9.11 11.63
C ALA A 67 7.35 8.38 10.74
N GLN A 68 6.38 9.10 10.19
CA GLN A 68 5.37 8.51 9.32
C GLN A 68 5.98 8.03 8.00
N PHE A 69 5.67 6.79 7.61
CA PHE A 69 5.98 6.26 6.28
C PHE A 69 4.97 6.74 5.23
N PRO A 70 5.41 7.02 3.99
CA PRO A 70 4.51 7.25 2.87
C PRO A 70 3.62 6.03 2.61
N VAL A 71 2.33 6.25 2.37
CA VAL A 71 1.35 5.21 2.02
C VAL A 71 1.84 4.37 0.84
N ALA A 72 2.45 4.99 -0.18
CA ALA A 72 2.97 4.29 -1.36
C ALA A 72 4.04 3.22 -1.05
N VAL A 73 4.87 3.42 0.00
CA VAL A 73 5.85 2.41 0.44
C VAL A 73 5.12 1.20 1.02
N ILE A 74 4.17 1.45 1.92
CA ILE A 74 3.41 0.40 2.60
C ILE A 74 2.54 -0.36 1.60
N GLU A 75 1.87 0.35 0.69
CA GLU A 75 1.05 -0.23 -0.37
C GLU A 75 1.84 -1.23 -1.22
N ARG A 76 3.05 -0.85 -1.64
CA ARG A 76 3.92 -1.72 -2.42
C ARG A 76 4.29 -2.99 -1.67
N ILE A 77 4.64 -2.87 -0.38
CA ILE A 77 5.00 -4.01 0.47
C ILE A 77 3.80 -4.94 0.66
N ILE A 78 2.64 -4.41 1.03
CA ILE A 78 1.43 -5.20 1.28
C ILE A 78 0.97 -5.92 0.00
N LYS A 79 0.96 -5.25 -1.15
CA LYS A 79 0.63 -5.87 -2.43
C LYS A 79 1.57 -7.00 -2.79
N ALA A 80 2.88 -6.82 -2.58
CA ALA A 80 3.87 -7.84 -2.89
C ALA A 80 3.78 -9.06 -1.97
N CYS A 81 3.52 -8.85 -0.67
CA CYS A 81 3.77 -9.86 0.37
C CYS A 81 2.50 -10.47 0.97
N SER A 82 1.32 -10.10 0.47
CA SER A 82 0.05 -10.62 0.98
C SER A 82 -1.01 -10.71 -0.12
N ASN A 83 -2.03 -11.53 0.12
CA ASN A 83 -3.24 -11.60 -0.68
C ASN A 83 -4.41 -10.89 0.00
N GLU A 84 -5.48 -10.60 -0.75
CA GLU A 84 -6.73 -10.11 -0.18
C GLU A 84 -7.27 -11.12 0.86
N GLY A 85 -7.77 -10.60 1.99
CA GLY A 85 -8.21 -11.42 3.12
C GLY A 85 -7.11 -11.84 4.10
N ASP A 86 -5.82 -11.68 3.76
CA ASP A 86 -4.72 -11.98 4.69
C ASP A 86 -4.67 -10.98 5.85
N ILE A 87 -3.99 -11.36 6.92
CA ILE A 87 -3.77 -10.52 8.11
C ILE A 87 -2.40 -9.85 8.00
N VAL A 88 -2.38 -8.53 8.11
CA VAL A 88 -1.17 -7.70 8.24
C VAL A 88 -0.98 -7.38 9.71
N LEU A 89 0.20 -7.71 10.25
CA LEU A 89 0.59 -7.37 11.61
C LEU A 89 1.60 -6.22 11.60
N ASP A 90 1.29 -5.15 12.33
CA ASP A 90 2.22 -4.04 12.58
C ASP A 90 2.42 -3.86 14.09
N PRO A 91 3.56 -4.30 14.66
CA PRO A 91 3.84 -4.17 16.08
C PRO A 91 4.24 -2.75 16.51
N PHE A 92 4.37 -1.80 15.57
CA PHE A 92 4.75 -0.41 15.80
C PHE A 92 3.88 0.53 14.96
N MET A 93 2.56 0.46 15.19
CA MET A 93 1.52 1.05 14.33
C MET A 93 1.68 2.56 14.09
N GLY A 94 2.15 3.31 15.08
CA GLY A 94 2.33 4.75 14.99
C GLY A 94 1.05 5.47 14.54
N SER A 95 1.14 6.22 13.44
CA SER A 95 0.02 6.99 12.88
C SER A 95 -1.01 6.17 12.10
N GLY A 96 -0.92 4.85 12.06
CA GLY A 96 -1.88 3.96 11.39
C GLY A 96 -1.78 3.88 9.87
N SER A 97 -0.65 4.27 9.27
CA SER A 97 -0.48 4.19 7.80
C SER A 97 -0.61 2.75 7.29
N THR A 98 -0.03 1.79 8.00
CA THR A 98 -0.13 0.36 7.66
C THR A 98 -1.58 -0.12 7.71
N ALA A 99 -2.33 0.28 8.74
CA ALA A 99 -3.73 -0.10 8.90
C ALA A 99 -4.62 0.44 7.78
N GLU A 100 -4.48 1.73 7.46
CA GLU A 100 -5.23 2.35 6.36
C GLU A 100 -4.99 1.61 5.04
N VAL A 101 -3.73 1.34 4.71
CA VAL A 101 -3.39 0.65 3.45
C VAL A 101 -3.86 -0.80 3.44
N ALA A 102 -3.69 -1.53 4.53
CA ALA A 102 -4.16 -2.91 4.64
C ALA A 102 -5.67 -3.00 4.38
N LEU A 103 -6.46 -2.15 5.04
CA LEU A 103 -7.91 -2.07 4.84
C LEU A 103 -8.30 -1.63 3.43
N ALA A 104 -7.58 -0.64 2.86
CA ALA A 104 -7.82 -0.18 1.49
C ALA A 104 -7.63 -1.29 0.45
N LEU A 105 -6.70 -2.19 0.72
CA LEU A 105 -6.37 -3.32 -0.14
C LEU A 105 -7.14 -4.61 0.20
N GLY A 106 -8.14 -4.56 1.08
CA GLY A 106 -8.96 -5.72 1.45
C GLY A 106 -8.24 -6.73 2.36
N ARG A 107 -7.23 -6.29 3.12
CA ARG A 107 -6.56 -7.11 4.14
C ARG A 107 -7.15 -6.80 5.51
N HIS A 108 -7.01 -7.75 6.44
CA HIS A 108 -7.22 -7.49 7.86
C HIS A 108 -5.95 -6.92 8.48
N VAL A 109 -6.09 -6.20 9.60
CA VAL A 109 -4.93 -5.62 10.28
C VAL A 109 -5.00 -5.84 11.77
N ILE A 110 -3.84 -6.14 12.37
CA ILE A 110 -3.61 -6.14 13.81
C ILE A 110 -2.44 -5.19 14.06
N GLY A 111 -2.64 -4.17 14.88
CA GLY A 111 -1.62 -3.18 15.19
C GLY A 111 -1.41 -3.03 16.70
N PHE A 112 -0.17 -2.73 17.08
CA PHE A 112 0.19 -2.39 18.45
C PHE A 112 0.85 -1.01 18.47
N GLU A 113 0.49 -0.21 19.46
CA GLU A 113 1.08 1.09 19.74
C GLU A 113 1.06 1.33 21.25
N VAL A 114 2.14 1.86 21.80
CA VAL A 114 2.26 2.11 23.25
C VAL A 114 1.87 3.53 23.63
N SER A 115 1.93 4.47 22.68
CA SER A 115 1.61 5.87 22.93
C SER A 115 0.12 6.12 22.75
N PRO A 116 -0.62 6.53 23.80
CA PRO A 116 -2.03 6.89 23.68
C PRO A 116 -2.29 7.95 22.59
N LEU A 117 -1.39 8.93 22.48
CA LEU A 117 -1.46 9.99 21.48
C LEU A 117 -1.44 9.41 20.05
N TYR A 118 -0.59 8.43 19.79
CA TYR A 118 -0.51 7.81 18.47
C TYR A 118 -1.64 6.82 18.21
N ILE A 119 -2.18 6.20 19.25
CA ILE A 119 -3.42 5.42 19.15
C ILE A 119 -4.56 6.34 18.67
N ASP A 120 -4.76 7.48 19.32
CA ASP A 120 -5.79 8.45 18.92
C ASP A 120 -5.59 8.94 17.47
N LEU A 121 -4.34 9.17 17.06
CA LEU A 121 -4.01 9.55 15.68
C LEU A 121 -4.38 8.46 14.67
N ALA A 122 -4.05 7.20 14.99
CA ALA A 122 -4.37 6.05 14.15
C ALA A 122 -5.88 5.83 14.05
N GLU A 123 -6.60 5.88 15.15
CA GLU A 123 -8.06 5.74 15.19
C GLU A 123 -8.76 6.83 14.38
N ASN A 124 -8.38 8.10 14.58
CA ASN A 124 -8.90 9.22 13.80
C ASN A 124 -8.60 9.10 12.29
N ARG A 125 -7.46 8.54 11.92
CA ARG A 125 -7.11 8.26 10.53
C ARG A 125 -8.01 7.20 9.94
N LEU A 126 -8.20 6.09 10.65
CA LEU A 126 -9.05 4.97 10.21
C LEU A 126 -10.53 5.39 10.12
N GLU A 127 -11.03 6.16 11.06
CA GLU A 127 -12.41 6.69 10.97
C GLU A 127 -12.61 7.55 9.71
N ARG A 128 -11.66 8.44 9.41
CA ARG A 128 -11.71 9.26 8.19
C ARG A 128 -11.66 8.40 6.94
N PHE A 129 -10.83 7.37 6.93
CA PHE A 129 -10.75 6.43 5.83
C PHE A 129 -12.08 5.69 5.62
N VAL A 130 -12.68 5.13 6.67
CA VAL A 130 -13.96 4.40 6.59
C VAL A 130 -15.08 5.31 6.11
N LYS A 131 -15.19 6.54 6.65
CA LYS A 131 -16.19 7.51 6.23
C LYS A 131 -16.06 7.86 4.74
N ARG A 132 -14.84 8.11 4.27
CA ARG A 132 -14.55 8.41 2.86
C ARG A 132 -14.93 7.22 1.96
N ARG A 133 -14.51 6.02 2.33
CA ARG A 133 -14.82 4.80 1.57
C ARG A 133 -16.32 4.53 1.46
N ALA A 134 -17.06 4.77 2.55
CA ALA A 134 -18.53 4.65 2.53
C ALA A 134 -19.19 5.68 1.59
N GLN A 135 -18.68 6.89 1.55
CA GLN A 135 -19.16 7.94 0.63
C GLN A 135 -18.88 7.58 -0.84
N ASP A 136 -17.66 7.10 -1.14
CA ASP A 136 -17.28 6.67 -2.48
C ASP A 136 -18.19 5.54 -2.98
N LEU A 137 -18.41 4.52 -2.15
CA LEU A 137 -19.32 3.40 -2.47
C LEU A 137 -20.76 3.84 -2.68
N ALA A 138 -21.24 4.80 -1.88
CA ALA A 138 -22.59 5.35 -2.06
C ALA A 138 -22.72 6.11 -3.39
N GLN A 139 -21.69 6.87 -3.76
CA GLN A 139 -21.63 7.62 -5.01
C GLN A 139 -21.56 6.69 -6.24
N GLU A 140 -20.75 5.62 -6.17
CA GLU A 140 -20.68 4.58 -7.20
C GLU A 140 -22.05 3.91 -7.41
N ARG A 141 -22.76 3.56 -6.34
CA ARG A 141 -24.11 2.97 -6.41
C ARG A 141 -25.12 3.90 -7.10
N LEU A 142 -25.09 5.20 -6.78
CA LEU A 142 -25.94 6.19 -7.42
C LEU A 142 -25.64 6.30 -8.92
N PHE A 143 -24.37 6.31 -9.28
CA PHE A 143 -23.93 6.39 -10.68
C PHE A 143 -24.32 5.15 -11.50
N LEU A 144 -24.24 3.96 -10.90
CA LEU A 144 -24.62 2.69 -11.54
C LEU A 144 -26.13 2.43 -11.54
N GLY A 145 -26.96 3.31 -10.97
CA GLY A 145 -28.40 3.17 -10.91
C GLY A 145 -28.91 1.98 -10.08
N VAL A 146 -28.07 1.42 -9.22
CA VAL A 146 -28.43 0.32 -8.32
C VAL A 146 -29.25 0.89 -7.17
N LYS A 147 -30.60 0.78 -7.27
CA LYS A 147 -31.49 1.02 -6.14
C LYS A 147 -31.34 -0.11 -5.16
N GLY A 148 -31.02 0.22 -3.89
CA GLY A 148 -30.99 -0.70 -2.76
C GLY A 148 -32.35 -1.27 -2.44
#